data_4f4f1fa96bf4c2993e954ebed6d6cfe0
#
_entry.id   4f4f1fa96bf4c2993e954ebed6d6cfe0
#
_cell.length_a   1.000
_cell.length_b   1.000
_cell.length_c   1.000
_cell.angle_alpha   90.00
_cell.angle_beta   90.00
_cell.angle_gamma   90.00
#
_symmetry.space_group_name_H-M   'P 1'
#
loop_
_entity.id
_entity.type
_entity.pdbx_description
1 polymer ?
#
loop_
_entity_poly.entity_id
_entity_poly.type
_entity_poly.pdbx_seq_one_letter_code
_entity_poly.pdbx_strand_id
1 'polypeptide(L)'
;MRKFIYILVVFLFFISCNDETGISVGNDVGGIKMRLVITSPSSTVYSKTKAEIDQPTHESLISEVQVLVFEDQKYRYRVPGISISSNMAQTTFTVLLKSTSLPVELLILANTDETVVSNEPSLDDSKEVVKKKINREFDNLVSNFPMYGEYKFPAGLSSTEMQEITGIKMLRSIARVDVVATEAANFKLAGVKAYRANNSLQVIPNETGSMKVTTPSVPDGSMANVSSRMFSVSEEDRNEFSAQLYLPEVSSPAEGDRVSSATCIVVGGYYNRNEKLSYYRMDFDPDNKENAFGQILRNHKYIFNVKKGFRSRMG
;
A
#
# COMPACT_ATOMS: atom_id res chain seq x y z
N MET A 1 42.51 -68.55 -29.82
CA MET A 1 42.53 -67.55 -28.77
C MET A 1 41.31 -66.63 -28.94
N ARG A 2 40.24 -66.89 -28.19
CA ARG A 2 38.98 -66.12 -28.25
C ARG A 2 39.02 -65.03 -27.18
N LYS A 3 38.95 -63.74 -27.59
CA LYS A 3 38.85 -62.61 -26.68
C LYS A 3 37.35 -62.38 -26.42
N PHE A 4 36.94 -62.50 -25.13
CA PHE A 4 35.62 -62.10 -24.67
C PHE A 4 35.66 -60.60 -24.36
N ILE A 5 34.77 -59.84 -25.03
CA ILE A 5 34.51 -58.43 -24.75
C ILE A 5 33.31 -58.41 -23.81
N TYR A 6 33.51 -57.96 -22.58
CA TYR A 6 32.44 -57.67 -21.64
C TYR A 6 31.92 -56.23 -21.93
N ILE A 7 30.68 -56.15 -22.37
CA ILE A 7 29.96 -54.85 -22.48
C ILE A 7 29.32 -54.60 -21.11
N LEU A 8 29.86 -53.63 -20.41
CA LEU A 8 29.28 -53.12 -19.15
C LEU A 8 28.16 -52.10 -19.51
N VAL A 9 26.91 -52.53 -19.36
CA VAL A 9 25.75 -51.63 -19.52
C VAL A 9 25.56 -50.89 -18.18
N VAL A 10 25.94 -49.60 -18.15
CA VAL A 10 25.68 -48.71 -17.05
C VAL A 10 24.25 -48.15 -17.19
N PHE A 11 23.34 -48.69 -16.37
CA PHE A 11 21.99 -48.06 -16.22
C PHE A 11 22.13 -46.82 -15.36
N LEU A 12 22.12 -45.64 -16.00
CA LEU A 12 21.94 -44.37 -15.33
C LEU A 12 20.45 -44.21 -14.99
N PHE A 13 20.15 -44.46 -13.70
CA PHE A 13 18.89 -44.02 -13.14
C PHE A 13 18.93 -42.51 -12.98
N PHE A 14 18.27 -41.80 -13.87
CA PHE A 14 17.88 -40.41 -13.62
C PHE A 14 16.79 -40.40 -12.52
N ILE A 15 17.20 -40.19 -11.29
CA ILE A 15 16.29 -39.79 -10.24
C ILE A 15 15.97 -38.30 -10.54
N SER A 16 14.85 -38.08 -11.22
CA SER A 16 14.23 -36.77 -11.30
C SER A 16 13.65 -36.49 -9.90
N CYS A 17 14.39 -35.76 -9.06
CA CYS A 17 13.78 -35.07 -7.96
C CYS A 17 12.93 -33.94 -8.52
N ASN A 18 11.66 -34.20 -8.69
CA ASN A 18 10.66 -33.15 -8.68
C ASN A 18 10.56 -32.67 -7.22
N ASP A 19 11.29 -31.61 -6.89
CA ASP A 19 10.94 -30.77 -5.75
C ASP A 19 9.69 -29.96 -6.12
N GLU A 20 8.57 -30.66 -6.27
CA GLU A 20 7.28 -30.06 -6.01
C GLU A 20 7.20 -29.83 -4.50
N THR A 21 7.53 -28.62 -4.04
CA THR A 21 6.97 -28.09 -2.81
C THR A 21 5.47 -27.93 -3.03
N GLY A 22 4.82 -29.06 -3.28
CA GLY A 22 3.39 -29.18 -3.25
C GLY A 22 2.96 -28.91 -1.82
N ILE A 23 2.37 -27.75 -1.59
CA ILE A 23 1.41 -27.60 -0.51
C ILE A 23 0.42 -28.73 -0.73
N SER A 24 0.52 -29.78 0.10
CA SER A 24 -0.45 -30.86 0.11
C SER A 24 -1.78 -30.26 0.56
N VAL A 25 -2.57 -29.82 -0.41
CA VAL A 25 -3.99 -29.60 -0.21
C VAL A 25 -4.55 -30.99 0.09
N GLY A 26 -4.69 -31.29 1.36
CA GLY A 26 -5.34 -32.52 1.80
C GLY A 26 -6.68 -32.65 1.07
N ASN A 27 -6.82 -33.76 0.34
CA ASN A 27 -8.09 -34.17 -0.25
C ASN A 27 -9.08 -34.52 0.85
N ASP A 28 -9.58 -33.52 1.57
CA ASP A 28 -10.79 -33.70 2.37
C ASP A 28 -11.41 -32.33 2.70
N VAL A 29 -12.71 -32.28 2.45
CA VAL A 29 -13.68 -31.21 2.65
C VAL A 29 -13.81 -30.30 1.43
N GLY A 30 -14.93 -30.38 0.75
CA GLY A 30 -15.31 -29.62 -0.42
C GLY A 30 -15.03 -28.13 -0.29
N GLY A 31 -13.90 -27.71 -0.85
CA GLY A 31 -13.53 -26.30 -0.88
C GLY A 31 -14.49 -25.51 -1.76
N ILE A 32 -14.99 -24.40 -1.26
CA ILE A 32 -15.82 -23.47 -2.02
C ILE A 32 -14.91 -22.64 -2.90
N LYS A 33 -15.01 -22.82 -4.21
CA LYS A 33 -14.32 -21.99 -5.17
C LYS A 33 -15.07 -20.68 -5.36
N MET A 34 -14.44 -19.55 -5.05
CA MET A 34 -15.05 -18.23 -5.11
C MET A 34 -14.22 -17.29 -5.98
N ARG A 35 -14.89 -16.59 -6.88
CA ARG A 35 -14.31 -15.53 -7.69
C ARG A 35 -14.58 -14.18 -7.03
N LEU A 36 -13.54 -13.43 -6.75
CA LEU A 36 -13.64 -12.11 -6.14
C LEU A 36 -13.21 -11.04 -7.16
N VAL A 37 -14.02 -10.00 -7.24
CA VAL A 37 -13.75 -8.83 -8.08
C VAL A 37 -13.61 -7.63 -7.17
N ILE A 38 -12.38 -7.14 -7.07
CA ILE A 38 -12.05 -5.95 -6.29
C ILE A 38 -11.92 -4.73 -7.19
N THR A 39 -12.44 -3.61 -6.74
CA THR A 39 -12.33 -2.34 -7.43
C THR A 39 -11.07 -1.61 -6.99
N SER A 40 -10.28 -1.14 -7.94
CA SER A 40 -9.08 -0.36 -7.67
C SER A 40 -9.41 0.88 -6.84
N PRO A 41 -8.54 1.26 -5.88
CA PRO A 41 -8.83 2.37 -5.01
C PRO A 41 -8.84 3.71 -5.78
N SER A 42 -9.84 4.53 -5.49
CA SER A 42 -9.84 5.95 -5.88
C SER A 42 -9.29 6.78 -4.71
N SER A 43 -8.32 7.67 -4.98
CA SER A 43 -7.76 8.53 -3.94
C SER A 43 -8.69 9.70 -3.62
N THR A 44 -8.80 10.06 -2.34
CA THR A 44 -9.35 11.35 -1.93
C THR A 44 -8.29 12.42 -2.21
N VAL A 45 -8.65 13.45 -2.97
CA VAL A 45 -7.72 14.52 -3.37
C VAL A 45 -7.85 15.71 -2.44
N TYR A 46 -6.77 16.10 -1.79
CA TYR A 46 -6.64 17.36 -1.07
C TYR A 46 -5.78 18.33 -1.88
N SER A 47 -6.44 19.29 -2.49
CA SER A 47 -5.79 20.35 -3.26
C SER A 47 -6.53 21.67 -3.06
N LYS A 48 -5.78 22.77 -2.99
CA LYS A 48 -6.32 24.15 -3.02
C LYS A 48 -6.74 24.57 -4.42
N THR A 49 -6.46 23.76 -5.45
CA THR A 49 -6.83 24.02 -6.86
C THR A 49 -7.35 22.76 -7.52
N LYS A 50 -8.21 22.93 -8.54
CA LYS A 50 -8.81 21.84 -9.32
C LYS A 50 -7.85 21.21 -10.35
N ALA A 51 -6.56 21.12 -10.09
CA ALA A 51 -5.65 20.41 -10.99
C ALA A 51 -5.98 18.92 -10.92
N GLU A 52 -6.58 18.38 -11.95
CA GLU A 52 -6.79 16.96 -12.17
C GLU A 52 -5.46 16.38 -12.62
N ILE A 53 -4.70 15.82 -11.68
CA ILE A 53 -3.46 15.12 -12.00
C ILE A 53 -3.81 13.65 -12.16
N ASP A 54 -3.46 13.07 -13.30
CA ASP A 54 -3.72 11.68 -13.64
C ASP A 54 -3.22 10.70 -12.57
N GLN A 55 -3.98 9.62 -12.40
CA GLN A 55 -3.58 8.52 -11.54
C GLN A 55 -2.68 7.57 -12.35
N PRO A 56 -1.39 7.42 -11.99
CA PRO A 56 -0.51 6.50 -12.69
C PRO A 56 -0.99 5.05 -12.56
N THR A 57 -0.82 4.27 -13.62
CA THR A 57 -1.21 2.85 -13.66
C THR A 57 -0.63 2.01 -12.52
N HIS A 58 0.64 2.27 -12.15
CA HIS A 58 1.32 1.54 -11.10
C HIS A 58 0.69 1.71 -9.70
N GLU A 59 -0.10 2.76 -9.49
CA GLU A 59 -0.81 2.97 -8.23
C GLU A 59 -2.02 2.04 -8.03
N SER A 60 -2.50 1.42 -9.08
CA SER A 60 -3.68 0.55 -9.06
C SER A 60 -3.35 -0.91 -9.33
N LEU A 61 -2.09 -1.20 -9.73
CA LEU A 61 -1.69 -2.55 -10.11
C LEU A 61 -1.64 -3.47 -8.89
N ILE A 62 -2.28 -4.62 -9.02
CA ILE A 62 -2.26 -5.70 -8.03
C ILE A 62 -1.60 -6.91 -8.68
N SER A 63 -0.47 -7.34 -8.14
CA SER A 63 0.32 -8.48 -8.62
C SER A 63 0.09 -9.74 -7.78
N GLU A 64 -0.29 -9.57 -6.51
CA GLU A 64 -0.53 -10.65 -5.58
C GLU A 64 -1.67 -10.32 -4.62
N VAL A 65 -2.33 -11.35 -4.10
CA VAL A 65 -3.41 -11.21 -3.13
C VAL A 65 -3.31 -12.30 -2.07
N GLN A 66 -3.43 -11.90 -0.81
CA GLN A 66 -3.60 -12.79 0.33
C GLN A 66 -4.96 -12.52 0.97
N VAL A 67 -5.67 -13.56 1.35
CA VAL A 67 -6.97 -13.45 2.04
C VAL A 67 -6.87 -14.09 3.40
N LEU A 68 -7.05 -13.30 4.45
CA LEU A 68 -7.14 -13.77 5.82
C LEU A 68 -8.61 -14.04 6.13
N VAL A 69 -8.89 -15.25 6.58
CA VAL A 69 -10.25 -15.72 6.83
C VAL A 69 -10.52 -15.74 8.33
N PHE A 70 -11.58 -15.04 8.72
CA PHE A 70 -12.08 -14.99 10.09
C PHE A 70 -13.45 -15.67 10.15
N GLU A 71 -13.65 -16.55 11.14
CA GLU A 71 -14.94 -17.10 11.51
C GLU A 71 -15.27 -16.63 12.91
N ASP A 72 -16.47 -16.08 13.08
CA ASP A 72 -16.91 -15.50 14.36
C ASP A 72 -15.85 -14.56 14.96
N GLN A 73 -15.30 -13.65 14.14
CA GLN A 73 -14.29 -12.64 14.47
C GLN A 73 -12.90 -13.20 14.90
N LYS A 74 -12.67 -14.49 14.73
CA LYS A 74 -11.43 -15.18 15.05
C LYS A 74 -10.68 -15.58 13.78
N TYR A 75 -9.39 -15.29 13.71
CA TYR A 75 -8.55 -15.76 12.60
C TYR A 75 -8.51 -17.28 12.52
N ARG A 76 -8.74 -17.83 11.34
CA ARG A 76 -8.76 -19.27 11.09
C ARG A 76 -7.65 -19.74 10.18
N TYR A 77 -7.49 -19.10 9.05
CA TYR A 77 -6.48 -19.49 8.07
C TYR A 77 -6.28 -18.38 7.02
N ARG A 78 -5.25 -18.54 6.25
CA ARG A 78 -4.92 -17.71 5.09
C ARG A 78 -5.07 -18.52 3.80
N VAL A 79 -5.49 -17.88 2.74
CA VAL A 79 -5.48 -18.44 1.39
C VAL A 79 -4.91 -17.43 0.40
N PRO A 80 -4.08 -17.87 -0.56
CA PRO A 80 -3.64 -17.01 -1.65
C PRO A 80 -4.74 -16.80 -2.67
N GLY A 81 -4.76 -15.63 -3.31
CA GLY A 81 -5.51 -15.41 -4.54
C GLY A 81 -4.81 -16.10 -5.71
N ILE A 82 -5.54 -16.87 -6.48
CA ILE A 82 -5.04 -17.53 -7.69
C ILE A 82 -5.71 -16.98 -8.93
N SER A 83 -5.11 -17.17 -10.11
CA SER A 83 -5.63 -16.70 -11.39
C SER A 83 -5.92 -15.19 -11.38
N ILE A 84 -4.97 -14.41 -10.86
CA ILE A 84 -5.12 -12.95 -10.74
C ILE A 84 -5.08 -12.33 -12.13
N SER A 85 -6.10 -11.51 -12.43
CA SER A 85 -6.16 -10.67 -13.62
C SER A 85 -6.45 -9.24 -13.20
N SER A 86 -5.49 -8.34 -13.40
CA SER A 86 -5.54 -6.95 -12.93
C SER A 86 -5.50 -5.97 -14.09
N ASN A 87 -6.32 -4.92 -14.01
CA ASN A 87 -6.25 -3.73 -14.84
C ASN A 87 -6.40 -2.48 -13.96
N MET A 88 -6.42 -1.29 -14.58
CA MET A 88 -6.51 -0.03 -13.83
C MET A 88 -7.80 0.12 -13.01
N ALA A 89 -8.90 -0.49 -13.43
CA ALA A 89 -10.22 -0.31 -12.83
C ALA A 89 -10.53 -1.38 -11.78
N GLN A 90 -10.12 -2.62 -12.06
CA GLN A 90 -10.47 -3.77 -11.22
C GLN A 90 -9.46 -4.89 -11.31
N THR A 91 -9.45 -5.73 -10.29
CA THR A 91 -8.70 -6.99 -10.27
C THR A 91 -9.64 -8.13 -9.93
N THR A 92 -9.52 -9.20 -10.69
CA THR A 92 -10.28 -10.44 -10.47
C THR A 92 -9.34 -11.54 -10.04
N PHE A 93 -9.71 -12.32 -9.06
CA PHE A 93 -8.96 -13.49 -8.61
C PHE A 93 -9.88 -14.56 -8.03
N THR A 94 -9.36 -15.77 -7.87
CA THR A 94 -10.08 -16.90 -7.30
C THR A 94 -9.47 -17.27 -5.95
N VAL A 95 -10.30 -17.66 -4.99
CA VAL A 95 -9.90 -18.25 -3.70
C VAL A 95 -10.60 -19.57 -3.46
N LEU A 96 -9.99 -20.44 -2.64
CA LEU A 96 -10.57 -21.70 -2.18
C LEU A 96 -10.83 -21.57 -0.67
N LEU A 97 -12.11 -21.50 -0.29
CA LEU A 97 -12.54 -21.31 1.09
C LEU A 97 -13.16 -22.59 1.65
N LYS A 98 -13.10 -22.75 2.97
CA LYS A 98 -13.76 -23.86 3.66
C LYS A 98 -15.24 -23.53 3.90
N SER A 99 -16.11 -24.55 3.79
CA SER A 99 -17.52 -24.44 4.16
C SER A 99 -17.68 -24.26 5.68
N THR A 100 -18.56 -23.35 6.09
CA THR A 100 -18.87 -23.11 7.50
C THR A 100 -20.24 -22.46 7.64
N SER A 101 -20.95 -22.78 8.72
CA SER A 101 -22.20 -22.10 9.09
C SER A 101 -21.99 -20.87 9.96
N LEU A 102 -20.76 -20.61 10.39
CA LEU A 102 -20.42 -19.43 11.18
C LEU A 102 -20.30 -18.19 10.29
N PRO A 103 -20.58 -17.00 10.81
CA PRO A 103 -20.29 -15.76 10.10
C PRO A 103 -18.82 -15.68 9.68
N VAL A 104 -18.57 -15.37 8.40
CA VAL A 104 -17.22 -15.26 7.85
C VAL A 104 -16.94 -13.82 7.47
N GLU A 105 -15.74 -13.37 7.78
CA GLU A 105 -15.17 -12.11 7.30
C GLU A 105 -13.85 -12.38 6.58
N LEU A 106 -13.72 -11.83 5.39
CA LEU A 106 -12.49 -11.87 4.60
C LEU A 106 -11.77 -10.52 4.70
N LEU A 107 -10.51 -10.53 5.12
CA LEU A 107 -9.61 -9.41 4.95
C LEU A 107 -8.75 -9.68 3.73
N ILE A 108 -8.88 -8.84 2.72
CA ILE A 108 -8.22 -8.99 1.42
C ILE A 108 -7.03 -8.05 1.39
N LEU A 109 -5.83 -8.61 1.30
CA LEU A 109 -4.57 -7.89 1.31
C LEU A 109 -3.89 -8.06 -0.04
N ALA A 110 -3.61 -6.97 -0.72
CA ALA A 110 -2.93 -6.98 -2.01
C ALA A 110 -1.52 -6.39 -1.89
N ASN A 111 -0.58 -6.97 -2.64
CA ASN A 111 0.84 -6.57 -2.67
C ASN A 111 1.51 -6.62 -1.27
N THR A 112 1.26 -7.69 -0.52
CA THR A 112 1.66 -7.83 0.89
C THR A 112 2.21 -9.19 1.26
N ASP A 113 2.49 -10.08 0.30
CA ASP A 113 2.81 -11.48 0.57
C ASP A 113 3.91 -11.65 1.62
N GLU A 114 5.08 -11.06 1.41
CA GLU A 114 6.19 -11.10 2.37
C GLU A 114 5.79 -10.59 3.76
N THR A 115 4.99 -9.50 3.80
CA THR A 115 4.54 -8.90 5.05
C THR A 115 3.63 -9.85 5.83
N VAL A 116 2.71 -10.52 5.14
CA VAL A 116 1.76 -11.46 5.76
C VAL A 116 2.48 -12.72 6.19
N VAL A 117 3.36 -13.27 5.36
CA VAL A 117 4.15 -14.46 5.69
C VAL A 117 5.05 -14.21 6.91
N SER A 118 5.72 -13.07 6.96
CA SER A 118 6.61 -12.72 8.08
C SER A 118 5.86 -12.43 9.39
N ASN A 119 4.57 -12.07 9.31
CA ASN A 119 3.72 -11.70 10.44
C ASN A 119 2.46 -12.57 10.51
N GLU A 120 2.57 -13.84 10.12
CA GLU A 120 1.43 -14.77 10.08
C GLU A 120 0.64 -14.73 11.40
N PRO A 121 -0.68 -14.48 11.37
CA PRO A 121 -1.50 -14.51 12.57
C PRO A 121 -1.56 -15.91 13.18
N SER A 122 -1.71 -15.97 14.49
CA SER A 122 -1.95 -17.23 15.18
C SER A 122 -3.42 -17.63 15.13
N LEU A 123 -3.71 -18.92 15.13
CA LEU A 123 -5.08 -19.43 15.21
C LEU A 123 -5.79 -18.76 16.40
N ASP A 124 -7.04 -18.35 16.19
CA ASP A 124 -7.90 -17.67 17.16
C ASP A 124 -7.47 -16.22 17.53
N ASP A 125 -6.45 -15.66 16.89
CA ASP A 125 -6.17 -14.24 17.06
C ASP A 125 -7.42 -13.40 16.71
N SER A 126 -7.71 -12.41 17.52
CA SER A 126 -8.76 -11.46 17.21
C SER A 126 -8.35 -10.54 16.05
N LYS A 127 -9.32 -9.96 15.37
CA LYS A 127 -9.08 -9.01 14.28
C LYS A 127 -8.18 -7.84 14.74
N GLU A 128 -8.34 -7.36 15.97
CA GLU A 128 -7.53 -6.27 16.53
C GLU A 128 -6.06 -6.67 16.71
N VAL A 129 -5.80 -7.91 17.11
CA VAL A 129 -4.42 -8.44 17.20
C VAL A 129 -3.82 -8.54 15.81
N VAL A 130 -4.57 -9.09 14.85
CA VAL A 130 -4.11 -9.25 13.46
C VAL A 130 -3.79 -7.90 12.81
N LYS A 131 -4.65 -6.90 13.01
CA LYS A 131 -4.40 -5.53 12.49
C LYS A 131 -3.04 -4.98 12.93
N LYS A 132 -2.70 -5.15 14.20
CA LYS A 132 -1.43 -4.68 14.77
C LYS A 132 -0.22 -5.47 14.27
N LYS A 133 -0.39 -6.77 13.99
CA LYS A 133 0.68 -7.64 13.48
C LYS A 133 1.04 -7.32 12.03
N ILE A 134 0.06 -7.03 11.17
CA ILE A 134 0.29 -6.83 9.72
C ILE A 134 0.77 -5.38 9.47
N ASN A 135 2.01 -5.15 9.83
CA ASN A 135 2.74 -3.92 9.54
C ASN A 135 4.07 -4.25 8.85
N ARG A 136 4.68 -3.26 8.21
CA ARG A 136 5.98 -3.39 7.56
C ARG A 136 6.81 -2.12 7.68
N GLU A 137 8.11 -2.27 7.59
CA GLU A 137 9.00 -1.13 7.39
C GLU A 137 8.67 -0.43 6.08
N PHE A 138 8.76 0.88 6.11
CA PHE A 138 8.55 1.72 4.94
C PHE A 138 9.89 2.16 4.37
N ASP A 139 10.25 1.57 3.23
CA ASP A 139 11.43 1.93 2.46
C ASP A 139 11.03 2.46 1.08
N ASN A 140 10.54 3.70 1.06
CA ASN A 140 10.25 4.47 -0.17
C ASN A 140 9.60 3.65 -1.30
N LEU A 141 8.48 3.05 -1.01
CA LEU A 141 7.70 2.31 -1.98
C LEU A 141 7.29 3.24 -3.14
N VAL A 142 7.59 2.85 -4.36
CA VAL A 142 7.19 3.58 -5.58
C VAL A 142 6.30 2.75 -6.50
N SER A 143 6.07 1.48 -6.16
CA SER A 143 5.21 0.54 -6.88
C SER A 143 4.73 -0.57 -5.95
N ASN A 144 3.81 -1.42 -6.40
CA ASN A 144 3.27 -2.55 -5.64
C ASN A 144 2.78 -2.13 -4.24
N PHE A 145 1.94 -1.10 -4.23
CA PHE A 145 1.48 -0.53 -2.97
C PHE A 145 0.61 -1.51 -2.20
N PRO A 146 0.87 -1.70 -0.89
CA PRO A 146 -0.01 -2.49 -0.04
C PRO A 146 -1.41 -1.91 -0.03
N MET A 147 -2.41 -2.79 -0.21
CA MET A 147 -3.82 -2.42 -0.23
C MET A 147 -4.62 -3.35 0.66
N TYR A 148 -5.69 -2.81 1.21
CA TYR A 148 -6.63 -3.49 2.08
C TYR A 148 -8.06 -3.38 1.56
N GLY A 149 -8.81 -4.48 1.67
CA GLY A 149 -10.25 -4.54 1.47
C GLY A 149 -10.88 -5.57 2.40
N GLU A 150 -12.20 -5.53 2.56
CA GLU A 150 -12.93 -6.51 3.36
C GLU A 150 -14.25 -6.90 2.72
N TYR A 151 -14.69 -8.13 3.04
CA TYR A 151 -16.01 -8.63 2.68
C TYR A 151 -16.56 -9.54 3.77
N LYS A 152 -17.89 -9.53 3.97
CA LYS A 152 -18.54 -10.29 5.05
C LYS A 152 -19.62 -11.21 4.50
N PHE A 153 -19.66 -12.42 5.06
CA PHE A 153 -20.70 -13.41 4.84
C PHE A 153 -21.41 -13.69 6.18
N PRO A 154 -22.47 -12.94 6.52
CA PRO A 154 -23.14 -13.08 7.82
C PRO A 154 -23.78 -14.45 8.05
N ALA A 155 -24.18 -15.14 6.97
CA ALA A 155 -24.82 -16.46 7.01
C ALA A 155 -23.81 -17.63 6.84
N GLY A 156 -22.50 -17.33 6.85
CA GLY A 156 -21.48 -18.34 6.58
C GLY A 156 -21.30 -18.65 5.10
N LEU A 157 -20.61 -19.76 4.81
CA LEU A 157 -20.25 -20.21 3.48
C LEU A 157 -20.76 -21.65 3.29
N SER A 158 -21.78 -21.85 2.46
CA SER A 158 -22.45 -23.17 2.31
C SER A 158 -22.63 -23.63 0.87
N SER A 159 -22.31 -22.81 -0.13
CA SER A 159 -22.50 -23.18 -1.55
C SER A 159 -21.33 -24.01 -2.07
N THR A 160 -21.65 -25.06 -2.82
CA THR A 160 -20.65 -25.85 -3.56
C THR A 160 -20.42 -25.33 -4.98
N GLU A 161 -21.28 -24.41 -5.44
CA GLU A 161 -21.13 -23.79 -6.77
C GLU A 161 -20.21 -22.57 -6.69
N MET A 162 -19.50 -22.33 -7.82
CA MET A 162 -18.65 -21.15 -7.93
C MET A 162 -19.49 -19.88 -7.85
N GLN A 163 -19.22 -19.07 -6.83
CA GLN A 163 -19.86 -17.77 -6.65
C GLN A 163 -18.92 -16.66 -7.12
N GLU A 164 -19.49 -15.60 -7.69
CA GLU A 164 -18.79 -14.37 -8.00
C GLU A 164 -19.24 -13.25 -7.04
N ILE A 165 -18.28 -12.65 -6.34
CA ILE A 165 -18.51 -11.51 -5.45
C ILE A 165 -17.87 -10.29 -6.09
N THR A 166 -18.68 -9.26 -6.28
CA THR A 166 -18.27 -7.99 -6.91
C THR A 166 -18.39 -6.82 -5.93
N GLY A 167 -17.82 -5.67 -6.31
CA GLY A 167 -17.99 -4.42 -5.57
C GLY A 167 -17.13 -4.30 -4.31
N ILE A 168 -16.16 -5.19 -4.12
CA ILE A 168 -15.19 -5.06 -3.03
C ILE A 168 -14.28 -3.87 -3.33
N LYS A 169 -14.26 -2.90 -2.44
CA LYS A 169 -13.41 -1.71 -2.57
C LYS A 169 -12.09 -1.94 -1.86
N MET A 170 -11.02 -1.35 -2.40
CA MET A 170 -9.70 -1.40 -1.79
C MET A 170 -9.26 0.00 -1.30
N LEU A 171 -8.38 0.02 -0.30
CA LEU A 171 -7.69 1.21 0.19
C LEU A 171 -6.18 0.99 0.10
N ARG A 172 -5.44 1.92 -0.50
CA ARG A 172 -3.97 1.92 -0.40
C ARG A 172 -3.56 2.25 1.03
N SER A 173 -2.51 1.60 1.51
CA SER A 173 -1.99 1.84 2.87
C SER A 173 -1.06 3.06 2.96
N ILE A 174 -0.94 3.83 1.89
CA ILE A 174 -0.07 5.00 1.77
C ILE A 174 -0.82 6.20 1.21
N ALA A 175 -0.23 7.39 1.40
CA ALA A 175 -0.63 8.64 0.77
C ALA A 175 0.35 9.01 -0.35
N ARG A 176 -0.13 9.74 -1.36
CA ARG A 176 0.69 10.35 -2.42
C ARG A 176 0.86 11.84 -2.16
N VAL A 177 2.05 12.36 -2.45
CA VAL A 177 2.37 13.79 -2.35
C VAL A 177 2.88 14.30 -3.69
N ASP A 178 2.20 15.31 -4.21
CA ASP A 178 2.59 16.02 -5.43
C ASP A 178 2.89 17.49 -5.12
N VAL A 179 3.81 18.08 -5.88
CA VAL A 179 4.13 19.52 -5.82
C VAL A 179 3.96 20.12 -7.21
N VAL A 180 3.15 21.16 -7.32
CA VAL A 180 2.84 21.84 -8.58
C VAL A 180 3.23 23.31 -8.49
N ALA A 181 4.06 23.77 -9.40
CA ALA A 181 4.55 25.16 -9.48
C ALA A 181 4.18 25.86 -10.81
N THR A 182 3.21 25.34 -11.53
CA THR A 182 2.82 25.87 -12.85
C THR A 182 2.31 27.32 -12.82
N GLU A 183 1.70 27.73 -11.68
CA GLU A 183 1.23 29.10 -11.48
C GLU A 183 2.33 30.07 -10.99
N ALA A 184 3.52 29.55 -10.65
CA ALA A 184 4.62 30.35 -10.12
C ALA A 184 5.62 30.73 -11.22
N ALA A 185 5.28 31.73 -12.03
CA ALA A 185 6.12 32.18 -13.16
C ALA A 185 7.56 32.54 -12.77
N ASN A 186 7.80 32.86 -11.51
CA ASN A 186 9.10 33.27 -10.97
C ASN A 186 9.83 32.16 -10.17
N PHE A 187 9.31 30.94 -10.18
CA PHE A 187 9.89 29.81 -9.43
C PHE A 187 10.04 28.57 -10.32
N LYS A 188 11.20 27.95 -10.27
CA LYS A 188 11.48 26.68 -10.94
C LYS A 188 11.84 25.62 -9.91
N LEU A 189 11.10 24.55 -9.89
CA LEU A 189 11.31 23.42 -8.99
C LEU A 189 12.66 22.77 -9.26
N ALA A 190 13.41 22.41 -8.20
CA ALA A 190 14.67 21.68 -8.30
C ALA A 190 14.67 20.38 -7.49
N GLY A 191 13.84 20.29 -6.44
CA GLY A 191 13.74 19.10 -5.64
C GLY A 191 12.68 19.20 -4.56
N VAL A 192 12.28 18.04 -4.05
CA VAL A 192 11.33 17.87 -2.96
C VAL A 192 11.90 16.91 -1.93
N LYS A 193 11.80 17.23 -0.64
CA LYS A 193 12.26 16.39 0.44
C LYS A 193 11.21 16.29 1.53
N ALA A 194 10.87 15.05 1.94
CA ALA A 194 10.02 14.82 3.10
C ALA A 194 10.86 14.76 4.38
N TYR A 195 10.34 15.33 5.45
CA TYR A 195 10.93 15.28 6.78
C TYR A 195 9.93 14.74 7.79
N ARG A 196 10.41 13.97 8.74
CA ARG A 196 9.63 13.38 9.83
C ARG A 196 8.48 12.50 9.35
N ALA A 197 8.68 11.78 8.23
CA ALA A 197 7.78 10.73 7.81
C ALA A 197 7.95 9.50 8.72
N ASN A 198 6.90 8.71 8.90
CA ASN A 198 7.01 7.45 9.61
C ASN A 198 7.87 6.45 8.82
N ASN A 199 8.60 5.61 9.55
CA ASN A 199 9.44 4.55 9.00
C ASN A 199 8.72 3.21 8.82
N SER A 200 7.46 3.14 9.21
CA SER A 200 6.65 1.92 9.06
C SER A 200 5.20 2.26 8.71
N LEU A 201 4.51 1.29 8.12
CA LEU A 201 3.11 1.40 7.78
C LEU A 201 2.32 0.19 8.30
N GLN A 202 1.09 0.43 8.71
CA GLN A 202 0.12 -0.60 9.04
C GLN A 202 -0.74 -0.88 7.79
N VAL A 203 -0.77 -2.14 7.36
CA VAL A 203 -1.52 -2.51 6.14
C VAL A 203 -3.02 -2.43 6.38
N ILE A 204 -3.49 -3.06 7.45
CA ILE A 204 -4.92 -3.09 7.82
C ILE A 204 -5.25 -1.86 8.65
N PRO A 205 -6.22 -1.01 8.27
CA PRO A 205 -6.57 0.17 9.04
C PRO A 205 -7.21 -0.18 10.39
N ASN A 206 -7.06 0.71 11.38
CA ASN A 206 -7.73 0.56 12.67
C ASN A 206 -9.26 0.61 12.50
N GLU A 207 -9.74 1.55 11.70
CA GLU A 207 -11.15 1.65 11.33
C GLU A 207 -11.43 0.77 10.13
N THR A 208 -12.09 -0.36 10.34
CA THR A 208 -12.51 -1.30 9.30
C THR A 208 -14.01 -1.17 9.03
N GLY A 209 -14.45 -1.57 7.84
CA GLY A 209 -15.85 -1.46 7.41
C GLY A 209 -16.22 -0.11 6.80
N SER A 210 -15.35 0.87 6.86
CA SER A 210 -15.49 2.15 6.17
C SER A 210 -14.40 2.31 5.11
N MET A 211 -14.79 2.69 3.92
CA MET A 211 -13.84 3.06 2.85
C MET A 211 -13.43 4.54 2.95
N LYS A 212 -13.93 5.26 3.95
CA LYS A 212 -13.51 6.62 4.29
C LYS A 212 -12.63 6.56 5.54
N VAL A 213 -11.35 6.86 5.37
CA VAL A 213 -10.39 6.93 6.48
C VAL A 213 -10.39 8.35 7.05
N THR A 214 -10.62 8.47 8.35
CA THR A 214 -10.64 9.74 9.07
C THR A 214 -9.56 9.80 10.15
N THR A 215 -9.06 8.64 10.57
CA THR A 215 -8.04 8.51 11.61
C THR A 215 -6.84 7.72 11.06
N PRO A 216 -5.60 8.19 11.24
CA PRO A 216 -4.42 7.48 10.78
C PRO A 216 -4.19 6.20 11.59
N SER A 217 -3.77 5.15 10.90
CA SER A 217 -3.37 3.87 11.50
C SER A 217 -1.85 3.80 11.52
N VAL A 218 -1.27 4.21 12.64
CA VAL A 218 0.18 4.28 12.83
C VAL A 218 0.61 3.06 13.66
N PRO A 219 1.60 2.27 13.19
CA PRO A 219 2.12 1.14 13.97
C PRO A 219 2.73 1.59 15.30
N ASP A 220 2.53 0.76 16.34
CA ASP A 220 3.18 0.97 17.62
C ASP A 220 4.71 1.00 17.45
N GLY A 221 5.38 1.97 18.06
CA GLY A 221 6.84 2.13 17.98
C GLY A 221 7.37 2.70 16.65
N SER A 222 6.50 3.08 15.71
CA SER A 222 6.97 3.78 14.52
C SER A 222 7.55 5.14 14.88
N MET A 223 8.69 5.47 14.26
CA MET A 223 9.40 6.71 14.54
C MET A 223 9.24 7.71 13.39
N ALA A 224 8.79 8.90 13.72
CA ALA A 224 8.90 10.07 12.87
C ALA A 224 10.37 10.57 12.91
N ASN A 225 11.03 10.71 11.79
CA ASN A 225 12.38 11.28 11.58
C ASN A 225 13.40 10.40 10.83
N VAL A 226 13.07 9.18 10.44
CA VAL A 226 14.11 8.23 10.06
C VAL A 226 14.50 8.32 8.59
N SER A 227 13.66 8.79 7.71
CA SER A 227 14.07 8.92 6.31
C SER A 227 13.70 10.27 5.71
N SER A 228 14.71 11.10 5.56
CA SER A 228 14.59 12.24 4.67
C SER A 228 15.12 11.82 3.30
N ARG A 229 14.24 11.54 2.35
CA ARG A 229 14.66 11.32 0.97
C ARG A 229 14.48 12.58 0.16
N MET A 230 15.53 12.96 -0.53
CA MET A 230 15.48 14.07 -1.48
C MET A 230 15.24 13.52 -2.88
N PHE A 231 14.25 14.07 -3.55
CA PHE A 231 13.95 13.80 -4.95
C PHE A 231 14.41 15.00 -5.78
N SER A 232 15.24 14.75 -6.77
CA SER A 232 15.62 15.76 -7.74
C SER A 232 14.53 15.88 -8.80
N VAL A 233 14.23 17.09 -9.23
CA VAL A 233 13.30 17.35 -10.33
C VAL A 233 14.13 17.57 -11.60
N SER A 234 13.78 16.88 -12.69
CA SER A 234 14.46 17.01 -13.97
C SER A 234 14.27 18.41 -14.56
N GLU A 235 15.13 18.82 -15.51
CA GLU A 235 14.99 20.13 -16.15
C GLU A 235 13.68 20.28 -16.93
N GLU A 236 13.17 19.17 -17.46
CA GLU A 236 11.91 19.14 -18.22
C GLU A 236 10.70 19.31 -17.29
N ASP A 237 10.77 18.77 -16.06
CA ASP A 237 9.66 18.73 -15.09
C ASP A 237 9.70 19.84 -14.04
N ARG A 238 10.49 20.91 -14.25
CA ARG A 238 10.72 21.98 -13.25
C ARG A 238 9.47 22.71 -12.73
N ASN A 239 8.32 22.42 -13.28
CA ASN A 239 7.05 23.00 -12.83
C ASN A 239 6.18 21.98 -12.06
N GLU A 240 6.56 20.72 -12.06
CA GLU A 240 5.80 19.65 -11.44
C GLU A 240 6.69 18.55 -10.86
N PHE A 241 6.28 18.01 -9.72
CA PHE A 241 6.80 16.81 -9.11
C PHE A 241 5.60 15.96 -8.71
N SER A 242 5.36 14.88 -9.42
CA SER A 242 4.17 14.05 -9.22
C SER A 242 4.50 12.56 -9.28
N ALA A 243 3.70 11.75 -8.58
CA ALA A 243 3.76 10.29 -8.56
C ALA A 243 5.15 9.70 -8.21
N GLN A 244 5.92 10.38 -7.37
CA GLN A 244 7.27 9.95 -6.96
C GLN A 244 7.42 9.89 -5.44
N LEU A 245 6.65 10.68 -4.67
CA LEU A 245 6.70 10.71 -3.21
C LEU A 245 5.43 10.10 -2.62
N TYR A 246 5.63 9.02 -1.89
CA TYR A 246 4.57 8.35 -1.15
C TYR A 246 4.97 8.28 0.32
N LEU A 247 4.00 8.46 1.21
CA LEU A 247 4.24 8.51 2.66
C LEU A 247 3.28 7.58 3.40
N PRO A 248 3.72 6.92 4.48
CA PRO A 248 2.85 6.27 5.44
C PRO A 248 1.94 7.29 6.14
N GLU A 249 0.94 6.77 6.82
CA GLU A 249 0.09 7.59 7.69
C GLU A 249 0.86 8.18 8.84
N VAL A 250 0.47 9.39 9.23
CA VAL A 250 1.07 10.14 10.35
C VAL A 250 -0.04 10.76 11.17
N SER A 251 0.03 10.61 12.49
CA SER A 251 -0.84 11.31 13.43
C SER A 251 -0.46 12.78 13.54
N SER A 252 -1.44 13.62 13.91
CA SER A 252 -1.16 15.01 14.25
C SER A 252 -0.14 15.08 15.37
N PRO A 253 0.81 16.02 15.34
CA PRO A 253 1.72 16.25 16.46
C PRO A 253 0.97 16.77 17.68
N ALA A 254 1.57 16.61 18.85
CA ALA A 254 1.05 17.20 20.10
C ALA A 254 0.92 18.72 19.98
N GLU A 255 -0.06 19.30 20.66
CA GLU A 255 -0.46 20.70 20.48
C GLU A 255 0.66 21.72 20.75
N GLY A 256 1.54 21.46 21.72
CA GLY A 256 2.68 22.32 22.06
C GLY A 256 3.85 22.31 21.07
N ASP A 257 3.88 21.36 20.14
CA ASP A 257 5.03 21.06 19.27
C ASP A 257 4.67 21.00 17.77
N ARG A 258 3.56 21.63 17.42
CA ARG A 258 2.93 21.47 16.08
C ARG A 258 3.88 21.67 14.91
N VAL A 259 4.71 22.69 14.93
CA VAL A 259 5.56 23.01 13.78
C VAL A 259 6.87 22.22 13.80
N SER A 260 7.49 22.06 14.97
CA SER A 260 8.80 21.43 15.09
C SER A 260 8.75 19.92 14.88
N SER A 261 7.67 19.26 15.32
CA SER A 261 7.51 17.80 15.26
C SER A 261 6.67 17.29 14.08
N ALA A 262 5.90 18.17 13.41
CA ALA A 262 5.05 17.76 12.29
C ALA A 262 5.84 17.25 11.08
N THR A 263 5.30 16.22 10.45
CA THR A 263 5.73 15.81 9.11
C THR A 263 5.53 16.97 8.15
N CYS A 264 6.53 17.28 7.34
CA CYS A 264 6.48 18.34 6.34
C CYS A 264 7.26 17.96 5.09
N ILE A 265 7.02 18.69 4.02
CA ILE A 265 7.90 18.68 2.85
C ILE A 265 8.68 19.97 2.78
N VAL A 266 9.90 19.88 2.24
CA VAL A 266 10.72 21.03 1.87
C VAL A 266 10.89 21.02 0.36
N VAL A 267 10.46 22.09 -0.25
CA VAL A 267 10.55 22.31 -1.70
C VAL A 267 11.74 23.20 -1.98
N GLY A 268 12.68 22.70 -2.78
CA GLY A 268 13.83 23.46 -3.27
C GLY A 268 13.58 23.96 -4.69
N GLY A 269 14.01 25.19 -4.98
CA GLY A 269 13.87 25.74 -6.32
C GLY A 269 14.59 27.05 -6.53
N TYR A 270 14.60 27.49 -7.78
CA TYR A 270 15.22 28.74 -8.24
C TYR A 270 14.20 29.85 -8.33
N TYR A 271 14.41 30.92 -7.61
CA TYR A 271 13.55 32.08 -7.56
C TYR A 271 14.07 33.24 -8.39
N ASN A 272 13.21 33.90 -9.20
CA ASN A 272 13.55 35.06 -10.02
C ASN A 272 14.78 34.89 -10.92
N ARG A 273 14.92 33.70 -11.53
CA ARG A 273 16.11 33.35 -12.36
C ARG A 273 17.44 33.39 -11.60
N ASN A 274 17.40 33.37 -10.27
CA ASN A 274 18.62 33.30 -9.47
C ASN A 274 19.23 31.89 -9.60
N GLU A 275 20.54 31.80 -9.68
CA GLU A 275 21.28 30.52 -9.71
C GLU A 275 21.36 29.86 -8.32
N LYS A 276 21.02 30.59 -7.25
CA LYS A 276 21.03 30.09 -5.88
C LYS A 276 19.70 29.43 -5.51
N LEU A 277 19.76 28.19 -5.04
CA LEU A 277 18.62 27.47 -4.51
C LEU A 277 18.01 28.17 -3.29
N SER A 278 16.69 28.23 -3.29
CA SER A 278 15.89 28.64 -2.13
C SER A 278 15.05 27.46 -1.68
N TYR A 279 14.81 27.34 -0.36
CA TYR A 279 14.09 26.24 0.23
C TYR A 279 12.87 26.75 0.97
N TYR A 280 11.74 26.05 0.80
CA TYR A 280 10.46 26.41 1.39
C TYR A 280 9.87 25.20 2.09
N ARG A 281 9.56 25.35 3.37
CA ARG A 281 8.80 24.37 4.13
C ARG A 281 7.33 24.46 3.77
N MET A 282 6.69 23.32 3.57
CA MET A 282 5.25 23.18 3.36
C MET A 282 4.72 22.14 4.33
N ASP A 283 3.76 22.52 5.14
CA ASP A 283 3.13 21.66 6.13
C ASP A 283 1.85 21.04 5.59
N PHE A 284 1.51 19.85 6.08
CA PHE A 284 0.22 19.21 5.82
C PHE A 284 -0.84 19.90 6.67
N ASP A 285 -1.38 20.98 6.14
CA ASP A 285 -2.40 21.81 6.77
C ASP A 285 -3.54 22.04 5.75
N PRO A 286 -4.45 21.07 5.59
CA PRO A 286 -5.54 21.21 4.63
C PRO A 286 -6.55 22.26 5.11
N ASP A 287 -6.98 23.13 4.18
CA ASP A 287 -7.94 24.22 4.46
C ASP A 287 -9.34 23.71 4.88
N ASN A 288 -9.62 22.43 4.70
CA ASN A 288 -10.97 21.87 4.82
C ASN A 288 -11.38 21.47 6.24
N LYS A 289 -10.58 21.68 7.26
CA LYS A 289 -10.83 21.32 8.67
C LYS A 289 -11.21 19.84 8.91
N GLU A 290 -11.29 19.02 7.89
CA GLU A 290 -11.60 17.59 8.03
C GLU A 290 -10.41 16.81 8.59
N ASN A 291 -9.18 17.26 8.34
CA ASN A 291 -7.97 16.66 8.86
C ASN A 291 -7.26 17.62 9.82
N ALA A 292 -6.65 17.07 10.85
CA ALA A 292 -5.85 17.84 11.77
C ALA A 292 -4.50 18.22 11.13
N PHE A 293 -3.90 19.30 11.63
CA PHE A 293 -2.58 19.78 11.20
C PHE A 293 -1.51 18.69 11.30
N GLY A 294 -0.73 18.51 10.25
CA GLY A 294 0.36 17.51 10.17
C GLY A 294 -0.12 16.07 10.01
N GLN A 295 -1.44 15.83 9.93
CA GLN A 295 -2.00 14.50 9.73
C GLN A 295 -1.88 14.06 8.26
N ILE A 296 -1.45 12.83 8.06
CA ILE A 296 -1.42 12.16 6.76
C ILE A 296 -2.27 10.90 6.84
N LEU A 297 -3.25 10.79 5.96
CA LEU A 297 -4.15 9.65 5.87
C LEU A 297 -3.85 8.81 4.63
N ARG A 298 -3.95 7.48 4.76
CA ARG A 298 -3.85 6.53 3.66
C ARG A 298 -4.85 6.81 2.55
N ASN A 299 -4.57 6.36 1.36
CA ASN A 299 -5.42 6.49 0.18
C ASN A 299 -5.78 7.95 -0.17
N HIS A 300 -4.98 8.91 0.29
CA HIS A 300 -5.15 10.33 0.02
C HIS A 300 -4.04 10.84 -0.91
N LYS A 301 -4.38 11.86 -1.67
CA LYS A 301 -3.47 12.60 -2.53
C LYS A 301 -3.38 14.05 -2.05
N TYR A 302 -2.20 14.44 -1.63
CA TYR A 302 -1.88 15.80 -1.17
C TYR A 302 -1.17 16.54 -2.28
N ILE A 303 -1.75 17.68 -2.73
CA ILE A 303 -1.17 18.50 -3.78
C ILE A 303 -0.77 19.85 -3.19
N PHE A 304 0.52 20.11 -3.20
CA PHE A 304 1.09 21.38 -2.76
C PHE A 304 1.28 22.29 -3.96
N ASN A 305 0.52 23.38 -4.00
CA ASN A 305 0.57 24.35 -5.08
C ASN A 305 1.49 25.52 -4.70
N VAL A 306 2.60 25.66 -5.40
CA VAL A 306 3.49 26.82 -5.30
C VAL A 306 2.96 27.91 -6.22
N LYS A 307 2.31 28.95 -5.66
CA LYS A 307 1.73 30.07 -6.45
C LYS A 307 2.71 31.22 -6.64
N LYS A 308 3.55 31.49 -5.64
CA LYS A 308 4.61 32.54 -5.68
C LYS A 308 5.79 32.07 -4.86
N GLY A 309 7.00 32.19 -5.42
CA GLY A 309 8.21 32.10 -4.62
C GLY A 309 8.39 33.41 -3.85
N PHE A 310 8.71 33.32 -2.56
CA PHE A 310 9.09 34.46 -1.73
C PHE A 310 10.59 34.44 -1.48
N ARG A 311 11.22 35.61 -1.47
CA ARG A 311 12.61 35.71 -1.03
C ARG A 311 12.62 35.46 0.47
N SER A 312 13.25 34.37 0.94
CA SER A 312 13.54 34.19 2.36
C SER A 312 14.37 35.40 2.80
N ARG A 313 13.83 36.23 3.71
CA ARG A 313 14.67 37.15 4.49
C ARG A 313 15.38 36.29 5.55
N MET A 314 16.55 35.76 5.18
CA MET A 314 17.51 35.43 6.23
C MET A 314 18.14 36.76 6.66
N GLY A 315 17.82 37.18 7.89
CA GLY A 315 18.54 38.17 8.63
C GLY A 315 19.86 37.59 9.11
#